data_96b15130531c4348baf561f24a78ab26
#
_entry.id   96b15130531c4348baf561f24a78ab26
#
_cell.length_a   1.000
_cell.length_b   1.000
_cell.length_c   1.000
_cell.angle_alpha   90.00
_cell.angle_beta   90.00
_cell.angle_gamma   90.00
#
_symmetry.space_group_name_H-M   'P 1'
#
loop_
_entity.id
_entity.type
_entity.pdbx_description
1 polymer ?
#
loop_
_entity_poly.entity_id
_entity_poly.type
_entity_poly.pdbx_seq_one_letter_code
_entity_poly.pdbx_strand_id
1 'polypeptide(L)'
;GKGLMPDGTTRFSYRGRPIHHYMGCSTFSNYTVLPEIAVAKVRPDAPFHTACYIGCGVTTGVGAVVNTAKVQVGDSVAVFGLGGIGLN
;
A
#
# COMPACT_ATOMS: atom_id res chain seq x y z
N GLY A 1 -12.16 7.05 -2.26
CA GLY A 1 -11.72 8.23 -3.01
C GLY A 1 -12.42 8.31 -4.37
N LYS A 2 -12.41 9.49 -4.97
CA LYS A 2 -13.03 9.71 -6.30
C LYS A 2 -12.10 9.35 -7.46
N GLY A 3 -10.87 8.91 -7.19
CA GLY A 3 -9.88 8.62 -8.22
C GLY A 3 -9.38 9.86 -8.97
N LEU A 4 -9.39 11.00 -8.31
CA LEU A 4 -8.95 12.27 -8.86
C LEU A 4 -7.84 12.88 -8.01
N MET A 5 -7.10 13.79 -8.59
CA MET A 5 -6.16 14.64 -7.86
C MET A 5 -6.93 15.56 -6.88
N PRO A 6 -6.26 16.17 -5.89
CA PRO A 6 -6.91 17.09 -4.94
C PRO A 6 -7.65 18.27 -5.61
N ASP A 7 -7.21 18.69 -6.79
CA ASP A 7 -7.83 19.74 -7.59
C ASP A 7 -9.07 19.27 -8.39
N GLY A 8 -9.47 18.00 -8.23
CA GLY A 8 -10.61 17.43 -8.92
C GLY A 8 -10.34 17.00 -10.38
N THR A 9 -9.10 17.00 -10.80
CA THR A 9 -8.71 16.61 -12.17
C THR A 9 -7.97 15.28 -12.20
N THR A 10 -7.75 14.75 -13.41
CA THR A 10 -6.86 13.61 -13.66
C THR A 10 -5.73 14.01 -14.60
N ARG A 11 -4.56 13.42 -14.42
CA ARG A 11 -3.40 13.59 -15.30
C ARG A 11 -3.28 12.48 -16.34
N PHE A 12 -4.13 11.47 -16.25
CA PHE A 12 -4.05 10.29 -17.13
C PHE A 12 -5.19 10.27 -18.13
N SER A 13 -4.87 9.76 -19.32
CA SER A 13 -5.85 9.50 -20.36
C SER A 13 -5.52 8.21 -21.09
N TYR A 14 -6.54 7.57 -21.60
CA TYR A 14 -6.43 6.41 -22.48
C TYR A 14 -7.36 6.58 -23.66
N ARG A 15 -6.82 6.52 -24.87
CA ARG A 15 -7.56 6.73 -26.12
C ARG A 15 -8.42 8.01 -26.12
N GLY A 16 -7.84 9.12 -25.63
CA GLY A 16 -8.51 10.43 -25.56
C GLY A 16 -9.54 10.57 -24.43
N ARG A 17 -9.74 9.56 -23.58
CA ARG A 17 -10.65 9.61 -22.44
C ARG A 17 -9.86 9.73 -21.14
N PRO A 18 -10.25 10.60 -20.20
CA PRO A 18 -9.62 10.67 -18.90
C PRO A 18 -9.84 9.38 -18.12
N ILE A 19 -8.81 8.93 -17.41
CA ILE A 19 -8.87 7.79 -16.49
C ILE A 19 -8.53 8.22 -15.08
N HIS A 20 -9.07 7.50 -14.11
CA HIS A 20 -8.91 7.83 -12.71
C HIS A 20 -7.54 7.41 -12.16
N HIS A 21 -7.09 8.11 -11.12
CA HIS A 21 -5.93 7.73 -10.33
C HIS A 21 -6.29 6.65 -9.32
N TYR A 22 -5.38 5.69 -9.11
CA TYR A 22 -5.50 4.71 -8.04
C TYR A 22 -4.93 5.29 -6.74
N MET A 23 -5.75 5.34 -5.70
CA MET A 23 -5.40 5.82 -4.36
C MET A 23 -4.78 7.24 -4.32
N GLY A 24 -5.02 8.04 -5.36
CA GLY A 24 -4.44 9.38 -5.47
C GLY A 24 -2.95 9.42 -5.79
N CYS A 25 -2.27 8.29 -5.95
CA CYS A 25 -0.82 8.25 -6.17
C CYS A 25 -0.39 7.56 -7.47
N SER A 26 -1.10 6.53 -7.92
CA SER A 26 -0.84 5.85 -9.20
C SER A 26 0.65 5.50 -9.43
N THR A 27 1.22 4.77 -8.48
CA THR A 27 2.66 4.47 -8.45
C THR A 27 3.12 3.41 -9.45
N PHE A 28 2.19 2.79 -10.19
CA PHE A 28 2.53 1.85 -11.26
C PHE A 28 2.95 2.59 -12.53
N SER A 29 4.00 3.39 -12.41
CA SER A 29 4.56 4.23 -13.47
C SER A 29 6.03 4.55 -13.16
N ASN A 30 6.78 5.04 -14.17
CA ASN A 30 8.18 5.40 -14.00
C ASN A 30 8.36 6.64 -13.11
N TYR A 31 7.39 7.54 -13.13
CA TYR A 31 7.37 8.75 -12.32
C TYR A 31 6.00 8.92 -11.67
N THR A 32 6.01 9.39 -10.44
CA THR A 32 4.79 9.69 -9.70
C THR A 32 4.97 10.98 -8.90
N VAL A 33 3.87 11.71 -8.73
CA VAL A 33 3.82 12.91 -7.90
C VAL A 33 2.78 12.69 -6.82
N LEU A 34 3.18 12.76 -5.58
CA LEU A 34 2.31 12.53 -4.43
C LEU A 34 2.49 13.64 -3.39
N PRO A 35 1.48 13.86 -2.53
CA PRO A 35 1.67 14.68 -1.34
C PRO A 35 2.72 14.07 -0.40
N GLU A 36 3.53 14.91 0.21
CA GLU A 36 4.57 14.48 1.18
C GLU A 36 4.01 13.60 2.29
N ILE A 37 2.80 13.89 2.79
CA ILE A 37 2.14 13.11 3.83
C ILE A 37 1.80 11.67 3.40
N ALA A 38 1.78 11.40 2.10
CA ALA A 38 1.47 10.07 1.56
C ALA A 38 2.71 9.17 1.42
N VAL A 39 3.88 9.66 1.79
CA VAL A 39 5.15 8.94 1.66
C VAL A 39 5.89 8.84 2.99
N ALA A 40 6.65 7.77 3.13
CA ALA A 40 7.57 7.59 4.24
C ALA A 40 8.98 7.33 3.70
N LYS A 41 9.95 8.07 4.21
CA LYS A 41 11.35 7.87 3.85
C LYS A 41 11.86 6.58 4.47
N VAL A 42 12.43 5.71 3.66
CA VAL A 42 13.12 4.50 4.09
C VAL A 42 14.63 4.65 3.97
N ARG A 43 15.38 3.72 4.54
CA ARG A 43 16.84 3.69 4.42
C ARG A 43 17.25 3.62 2.95
N PRO A 44 18.31 4.35 2.53
CA PRO A 44 18.77 4.34 1.14
C PRO A 44 19.26 2.97 0.65
N ASP A 45 19.71 2.12 1.56
CA ASP A 45 20.21 0.77 1.30
C ASP A 45 19.12 -0.31 1.36
N ALA A 46 17.85 0.08 1.59
CA ALA A 46 16.73 -0.87 1.60
C ALA A 46 16.47 -1.40 0.18
N PRO A 47 16.57 -2.73 -0.04
CA PRO A 47 16.35 -3.28 -1.38
C PRO A 47 14.88 -3.18 -1.76
N PHE A 48 14.60 -2.78 -2.99
CA PHE A 48 13.24 -2.55 -3.47
C PHE A 48 12.35 -3.79 -3.41
N HIS A 49 12.93 -4.96 -3.68
CA HIS A 49 12.19 -6.23 -3.69
C HIS A 49 11.70 -6.68 -2.30
N THR A 50 12.23 -6.13 -1.24
CA THR A 50 11.76 -6.35 0.14
C THR A 50 10.97 -5.15 0.67
N ALA A 51 11.44 -3.93 0.41
CA ALA A 51 10.79 -2.73 0.89
C ALA A 51 9.36 -2.55 0.33
N CYS A 52 9.09 -3.02 -0.89
CA CYS A 52 7.78 -2.90 -1.52
C CYS A 52 6.64 -3.63 -0.77
N TYR A 53 6.95 -4.63 0.05
CA TYR A 53 5.94 -5.34 0.84
C TYR A 53 5.46 -4.56 2.07
N ILE A 54 6.28 -3.63 2.57
CA ILE A 54 5.99 -2.91 3.83
C ILE A 54 4.74 -2.03 3.71
N GLY A 55 4.52 -1.42 2.55
CA GLY A 55 3.42 -0.49 2.34
C GLY A 55 2.01 -1.11 2.40
N CYS A 56 1.89 -2.43 2.24
CA CYS A 56 0.58 -3.09 2.21
C CYS A 56 0.60 -4.46 2.91
N GLY A 57 1.20 -5.48 2.30
CA GLY A 57 1.09 -6.87 2.77
C GLY A 57 1.57 -7.08 4.20
N VAL A 58 2.75 -6.60 4.53
CA VAL A 58 3.33 -6.70 5.89
C VAL A 58 2.50 -5.89 6.89
N THR A 59 2.22 -4.65 6.59
CA THR A 59 1.43 -3.78 7.49
C THR A 59 0.03 -4.34 7.74
N THR A 60 -0.60 -4.90 6.72
CA THR A 60 -1.93 -5.52 6.84
C THR A 60 -1.87 -6.80 7.69
N GLY A 61 -0.94 -7.69 7.41
CA GLY A 61 -0.81 -8.95 8.15
C GLY A 61 -0.47 -8.75 9.62
N VAL A 62 0.58 -8.00 9.90
CA VAL A 62 1.00 -7.67 11.27
C VAL A 62 -0.09 -6.88 11.99
N GLY A 63 -0.69 -5.90 11.34
CA GLY A 63 -1.77 -5.11 11.93
C GLY A 63 -3.02 -5.92 12.25
N ALA A 64 -3.35 -6.92 11.44
CA ALA A 64 -4.46 -7.83 11.73
C ALA A 64 -4.25 -8.59 13.04
N VAL A 65 -3.05 -9.08 13.27
CA VAL A 65 -2.70 -9.83 14.49
C VAL A 65 -2.64 -8.91 15.71
N VAL A 66 -1.90 -7.81 15.61
CA VAL A 66 -1.60 -6.94 16.75
C VAL A 66 -2.77 -6.02 17.11
N ASN A 67 -3.35 -5.37 16.10
CA ASN A 67 -4.32 -4.31 16.34
C ASN A 67 -5.77 -4.80 16.28
N THR A 68 -6.09 -5.70 15.35
CA THR A 68 -7.47 -6.17 15.15
C THR A 68 -7.79 -7.36 16.02
N ALA A 69 -7.04 -8.44 15.91
CA ALA A 69 -7.24 -9.65 16.70
C ALA A 69 -6.70 -9.54 18.13
N LYS A 70 -5.75 -8.62 18.37
CA LYS A 70 -5.13 -8.37 19.67
C LYS A 70 -4.56 -9.64 20.33
N VAL A 71 -3.90 -10.44 19.52
CA VAL A 71 -3.29 -11.70 19.95
C VAL A 71 -2.25 -11.43 21.05
N GLN A 72 -2.29 -12.23 22.10
CA GLN A 72 -1.42 -12.12 23.26
C GLN A 72 -0.39 -13.24 23.28
N VAL A 73 0.66 -13.06 24.07
CA VAL A 73 1.64 -14.12 24.32
C VAL A 73 0.97 -15.33 24.95
N GLY A 74 1.14 -16.50 24.35
CA GLY A 74 0.52 -17.75 24.79
C GLY A 74 -0.77 -18.12 24.06
N ASP A 75 -1.33 -17.22 23.24
CA ASP A 75 -2.49 -17.55 22.42
C ASP A 75 -2.14 -18.54 21.32
N SER A 76 -3.14 -19.33 20.92
CA SER A 76 -3.06 -20.19 19.74
C SER A 76 -3.74 -19.51 18.57
N VAL A 77 -3.08 -19.49 17.42
CA VAL A 77 -3.56 -18.82 16.21
C VAL A 77 -3.57 -19.80 15.05
N ALA A 78 -4.62 -19.78 14.25
CA ALA A 78 -4.71 -20.50 12.98
C ALA A 78 -4.80 -19.48 11.83
N VAL A 79 -3.95 -19.65 10.83
CA VAL A 79 -3.94 -18.78 9.64
C VAL A 79 -4.41 -19.57 8.42
N PHE A 80 -5.49 -19.12 7.81
CA PHE A 80 -6.04 -19.71 6.60
C PHE A 80 -5.64 -18.86 5.40
N GLY A 81 -4.78 -19.41 4.54
CA GLY A 81 -4.21 -18.72 3.38
C GLY A 81 -2.83 -18.14 3.66
N LEU A 82 -1.85 -18.64 2.91
CA LEU A 82 -0.43 -18.27 3.04
C LEU A 82 0.01 -17.41 1.84
N GLY A 83 -0.76 -16.36 1.57
CA GLY A 83 -0.40 -15.34 0.61
C GLY A 83 0.41 -14.20 1.24
N GLY A 84 0.58 -13.08 0.53
CA GLY A 84 1.38 -11.95 0.98
C GLY A 84 0.93 -11.27 2.28
N ILE A 85 -0.29 -11.55 2.74
CA ILE A 85 -0.79 -11.09 4.03
C ILE A 85 -0.62 -12.18 5.10
N GLY A 86 -1.04 -13.41 4.79
CA GLY A 86 -1.05 -14.50 5.75
C GLY A 86 0.33 -15.02 6.16
N LEU A 87 1.38 -14.71 5.38
CA LEU A 87 2.78 -15.05 5.71
C LEU A 87 3.44 -14.04 6.67
N ASN A 88 2.83 -12.91 6.90
CA ASN A 88 3.32 -11.88 7.81
C ASN A 88 2.54 -11.85 9.12
#